data_cc6670b3a90f21bacfcd04510c6ed1bd
#
_entry.id   cc6670b3a90f21bacfcd04510c6ed1bd
#
_cell.length_a   1.000
_cell.length_b   1.000
_cell.length_c   1.000
_cell.angle_alpha   90.00
_cell.angle_beta   90.00
_cell.angle_gamma   90.00
#
_symmetry.space_group_name_H-M   'P 1'
#
loop_
_entity.id
_entity.type
_entity.pdbx_description
1 polymer ?
#
loop_
_entity_poly.entity_id
_entity_poly.type
_entity_poly.pdbx_seq_one_letter_code
_entity_poly.pdbx_strand_id
1 'polypeptide(L)'
;LAPFTPAEIEAENSAWDLFQNGAIVLFRRPEILSERLSQLASAGYRTGVVECPDLEEIELLSAMAHAVGAPRYPLMSLSAFSDSLSQIDFGSTAGVVLALHGFHTVEQRFPETAHHILNILADNQRQHLLLGDRFLTLLQSNDPHLDQKIGLVGGFTPIWNHREWLNADREGSG
;
A
#
# COMPACT_ATOMS: atom_id res chain seq x y z
N LEU A 1 18.25 14.22 3.36
CA LEU A 1 18.48 13.34 2.20
C LEU A 1 17.21 13.31 1.36
N ALA A 2 17.34 13.53 0.05
CA ALA A 2 16.20 13.38 -0.86
C ALA A 2 15.87 11.90 -0.97
N PRO A 3 14.59 11.51 -0.87
CA PRO A 3 14.19 10.10 -0.93
C PRO A 3 14.40 9.47 -2.31
N PHE A 4 14.53 10.27 -3.37
CA PHE A 4 14.81 9.85 -4.73
C PHE A 4 15.91 10.69 -5.36
N THR A 5 16.79 10.05 -6.09
CA THR A 5 17.81 10.74 -6.91
C THR A 5 17.22 11.18 -8.25
N PRO A 6 17.82 12.18 -8.95
CA PRO A 6 17.38 12.53 -10.30
C PRO A 6 17.36 11.35 -11.28
N ALA A 7 18.35 10.47 -11.20
CA ALA A 7 18.43 9.28 -12.05
C ALA A 7 17.28 8.29 -11.79
N GLU A 8 16.85 8.13 -10.53
CA GLU A 8 15.69 7.29 -10.20
C GLU A 8 14.39 7.92 -10.68
N ILE A 9 14.26 9.24 -10.67
CA ILE A 9 13.07 9.95 -11.16
C ILE A 9 12.92 9.78 -12.68
N GLU A 10 14.04 9.77 -13.41
CA GLU A 10 14.06 9.63 -14.87
C GLU A 10 14.03 8.15 -15.33
N ALA A 11 14.32 7.20 -14.45
CA ALA A 11 14.38 5.79 -14.79
C ALA A 11 12.99 5.24 -15.11
N GLU A 12 12.91 4.53 -16.23
CA GLU A 12 11.71 3.77 -16.59
C GLU A 12 11.46 2.67 -15.55
N ASN A 13 10.22 2.49 -15.10
CA ASN A 13 9.81 1.56 -14.02
C ASN A 13 10.38 1.87 -12.62
N SER A 14 10.86 3.07 -12.39
CA SER A 14 11.17 3.55 -11.05
C SER A 14 9.93 3.51 -10.15
N ALA A 15 10.13 3.45 -8.83
CA ALA A 15 9.03 3.56 -7.87
C ALA A 15 8.51 4.99 -7.73
N TRP A 16 9.16 5.97 -8.34
CA TRP A 16 8.81 7.39 -8.23
C TRP A 16 7.35 7.69 -8.58
N ASP A 17 6.83 7.08 -9.65
CA ASP A 17 5.45 7.25 -10.08
C ASP A 17 4.44 6.84 -9.00
N LEU A 18 4.78 5.84 -8.18
CA LEU A 18 3.94 5.34 -7.09
C LEU A 18 3.91 6.27 -5.86
N PHE A 19 4.87 7.19 -5.76
CA PHE A 19 4.96 8.16 -4.67
C PHE A 19 4.43 9.55 -5.02
N GLN A 20 4.12 9.83 -6.28
CA GLN A 20 3.73 11.17 -6.74
C GLN A 20 2.44 11.71 -6.14
N ASN A 21 1.50 10.83 -5.80
CA ASN A 21 0.21 11.20 -5.23
C ASN A 21 -0.05 10.46 -3.90
N GLY A 22 0.87 10.59 -2.98
CA GLY A 22 0.91 9.76 -1.78
C GLY A 22 1.46 8.37 -2.10
N ALA A 23 1.55 7.51 -1.13
CA ALA A 23 2.16 6.20 -1.26
C ALA A 23 1.13 5.05 -1.18
N ILE A 24 -0.11 5.30 -1.59
CA ILE A 24 -1.19 4.31 -1.70
C ILE A 24 -1.73 4.34 -3.12
N VAL A 25 -1.56 3.23 -3.84
CA VAL A 25 -1.94 3.10 -5.26
C VAL A 25 -2.87 1.91 -5.46
N LEU A 26 -3.89 2.08 -6.28
CA LEU A 26 -4.94 1.10 -6.53
C LEU A 26 -4.67 0.28 -7.79
N PHE A 27 -4.99 -1.00 -7.72
CA PHE A 27 -4.90 -1.98 -8.80
C PHE A 27 -6.21 -2.74 -8.92
N ARG A 28 -6.75 -2.86 -10.12
CA ARG A 28 -7.95 -3.65 -10.41
C ARG A 28 -7.60 -5.12 -10.69
N ARG A 29 -6.64 -5.33 -11.57
CA ARG A 29 -6.23 -6.66 -12.03
C ARG A 29 -5.05 -7.18 -11.21
N PRO A 30 -5.18 -8.37 -10.59
CA PRO A 30 -4.08 -8.97 -9.81
C PRO A 30 -2.80 -9.16 -10.63
N GLU A 31 -2.91 -9.42 -11.93
CA GLU A 31 -1.77 -9.65 -12.83
C GLU A 31 -0.92 -8.38 -12.95
N ILE A 32 -1.55 -7.20 -13.07
CA ILE A 32 -0.83 -5.91 -13.14
C ILE A 32 -0.11 -5.64 -11.82
N LEU A 33 -0.76 -5.91 -10.70
CA LEU A 33 -0.12 -5.80 -9.39
C LEU A 33 1.07 -6.75 -9.26
N SER A 34 0.91 -8.01 -9.67
CA SER A 34 1.99 -9.01 -9.61
C SER A 34 3.20 -8.61 -10.45
N GLU A 35 2.99 -8.09 -11.66
CA GLU A 35 4.07 -7.55 -12.49
C GLU A 35 4.79 -6.39 -11.79
N ARG A 36 4.02 -5.48 -11.18
CA ARG A 36 4.61 -4.33 -10.48
C ARG A 36 5.40 -4.76 -9.24
N LEU A 37 4.90 -5.71 -8.47
CA LEU A 37 5.63 -6.28 -7.33
C LEU A 37 6.95 -6.93 -7.76
N SER A 38 6.96 -7.67 -8.88
CA SER A 38 8.19 -8.26 -9.43
C SER A 38 9.20 -7.19 -9.83
N GLN A 39 8.77 -6.09 -10.45
CA GLN A 39 9.63 -4.96 -10.80
C GLN A 39 10.23 -4.31 -9.54
N LEU A 40 9.41 -4.07 -8.52
CA LEU A 40 9.87 -3.48 -7.26
C LEU A 40 10.85 -4.41 -6.52
N ALA A 41 10.58 -5.72 -6.48
CA ALA A 41 11.50 -6.70 -5.91
C ALA A 41 12.85 -6.70 -6.65
N SER A 42 12.85 -6.64 -7.98
CA SER A 42 14.06 -6.53 -8.79
C SER A 42 14.81 -5.22 -8.55
N ALA A 43 14.11 -4.15 -8.18
CA ALA A 43 14.69 -2.86 -7.80
C ALA A 43 15.19 -2.81 -6.33
N GLY A 44 15.14 -3.92 -5.60
CA GLY A 44 15.65 -4.04 -4.24
C GLY A 44 14.63 -3.74 -3.13
N TYR A 45 13.35 -3.60 -3.46
CA TYR A 45 12.29 -3.45 -2.46
C TYR A 45 11.96 -4.79 -1.81
N ARG A 46 11.75 -4.78 -0.50
CA ARG A 46 11.16 -5.91 0.21
C ARG A 46 9.64 -5.83 0.07
N THR A 47 9.02 -6.89 -0.44
CA THR A 47 7.58 -6.96 -0.66
C THR A 47 6.91 -7.89 0.34
N GLY A 48 5.81 -7.44 0.94
CA GLY A 48 4.93 -8.24 1.77
C GLY A 48 3.53 -8.26 1.19
N VAL A 49 2.90 -9.42 1.14
CA VAL A 49 1.57 -9.61 0.55
C VAL A 49 0.61 -10.13 1.61
N VAL A 50 -0.59 -9.55 1.66
CA VAL A 50 -1.69 -9.99 2.52
C VAL A 50 -2.93 -10.24 1.66
N GLU A 51 -3.50 -11.44 1.80
CA GLU A 51 -4.81 -11.78 1.24
C GLU A 51 -5.89 -11.35 2.25
N CYS A 52 -6.62 -10.29 1.92
CA CYS A 52 -7.60 -9.69 2.83
C CYS A 52 -8.92 -10.47 3.00
N PRO A 53 -9.44 -11.16 1.97
CA PRO A 53 -10.67 -11.93 2.14
C PRO A 53 -10.57 -12.90 3.32
N ASP A 54 -11.65 -13.01 4.07
CA ASP A 54 -11.81 -13.91 5.22
C ASP A 54 -11.03 -13.56 6.50
N LEU A 55 -10.16 -12.55 6.49
CA LEU A 55 -9.48 -12.09 7.70
C LEU A 55 -10.41 -11.22 8.55
N GLU A 56 -10.41 -11.45 9.85
CA GLU A 56 -11.03 -10.54 10.82
C GLU A 56 -10.11 -9.33 11.10
N GLU A 57 -10.64 -8.26 11.69
CA GLU A 57 -9.91 -6.99 11.85
C GLU A 57 -8.55 -7.17 12.53
N ILE A 58 -8.51 -7.90 13.64
CA ILE A 58 -7.27 -8.13 14.41
C ILE A 58 -6.28 -8.98 13.61
N GLU A 59 -6.77 -9.99 12.91
CA GLU A 59 -5.96 -10.86 12.06
C GLU A 59 -5.35 -10.07 10.89
N LEU A 60 -6.14 -9.18 10.28
CA LEU A 60 -5.71 -8.31 9.21
C LEU A 60 -4.57 -7.38 9.67
N LEU A 61 -4.73 -6.70 10.81
CA LEU A 61 -3.70 -5.82 11.35
C LEU A 61 -2.41 -6.58 11.65
N SER A 62 -2.52 -7.78 12.24
CA SER A 62 -1.37 -8.64 12.54
C SER A 62 -0.68 -9.15 11.27
N ALA A 63 -1.46 -9.53 10.25
CA ALA A 63 -0.93 -9.99 8.96
C ALA A 63 -0.18 -8.86 8.24
N MET A 64 -0.70 -7.64 8.25
CA MET A 64 -0.03 -6.48 7.66
C MET A 64 1.28 -6.15 8.35
N ALA A 65 1.30 -6.10 9.68
CA ALA A 65 2.53 -5.87 10.45
C ALA A 65 3.59 -6.94 10.16
N HIS A 66 3.18 -8.21 10.13
CA HIS A 66 4.07 -9.32 9.78
C HIS A 66 4.64 -9.20 8.36
N ALA A 67 3.79 -8.87 7.40
CA ALA A 67 4.18 -8.79 5.99
C ALA A 67 5.27 -7.74 5.72
N VAL A 68 5.30 -6.66 6.49
CA VAL A 68 6.31 -5.59 6.36
C VAL A 68 7.48 -5.74 7.32
N GLY A 69 7.53 -6.81 8.09
CA GLY A 69 8.60 -7.05 9.06
C GLY A 69 8.55 -6.10 10.27
N ALA A 70 7.38 -5.56 10.58
CA ALA A 70 7.16 -4.74 11.76
C ALA A 70 6.92 -5.61 13.00
N PRO A 71 7.21 -5.12 14.23
CA PRO A 71 6.92 -5.84 15.45
C PRO A 71 5.43 -6.18 15.58
N ARG A 72 5.13 -7.37 16.07
CA ARG A 72 3.76 -7.79 16.37
C ARG A 72 3.50 -7.71 17.87
N TYR A 73 2.38 -7.12 18.23
CA TYR A 73 1.93 -7.04 19.61
C TYR A 73 0.85 -8.12 19.90
N PRO A 74 0.77 -8.66 21.13
CA PRO A 74 -0.19 -9.72 21.46
C PRO A 74 -1.66 -9.32 21.20
N LEU A 75 -2.02 -8.05 21.45
CA LEU A 75 -3.31 -7.47 21.11
C LEU A 75 -3.07 -6.36 20.09
N MET A 76 -3.35 -6.66 18.83
CA MET A 76 -3.21 -5.70 17.74
C MET A 76 -4.44 -4.81 17.66
N SER A 77 -4.36 -3.61 18.24
CA SER A 77 -5.31 -2.53 18.05
C SER A 77 -4.85 -1.61 16.91
N LEU A 78 -5.68 -0.68 16.47
CA LEU A 78 -5.27 0.35 15.50
C LEU A 78 -4.09 1.19 16.01
N SER A 79 -4.07 1.52 17.29
CA SER A 79 -2.95 2.24 17.91
C SER A 79 -1.67 1.40 17.92
N ALA A 80 -1.76 0.14 18.36
CA ALA A 80 -0.62 -0.79 18.34
C ALA A 80 -0.12 -1.05 16.91
N PHE A 81 -1.01 -1.09 15.93
CA PHE A 81 -0.66 -1.22 14.53
C PHE A 81 0.12 0.01 14.04
N SER A 82 -0.32 1.22 14.37
CA SER A 82 0.42 2.45 14.04
C SER A 82 1.82 2.45 14.66
N ASP A 83 1.92 2.11 15.94
CA ASP A 83 3.20 2.01 16.64
C ASP A 83 4.12 0.95 16.02
N SER A 84 3.55 -0.18 15.62
CA SER A 84 4.27 -1.26 14.94
C SER A 84 4.86 -0.78 13.61
N LEU A 85 4.07 -0.11 12.77
CA LEU A 85 4.53 0.42 11.48
C LEU A 85 5.63 1.45 11.61
N SER A 86 5.62 2.25 12.68
CA SER A 86 6.69 3.23 12.95
C SER A 86 8.06 2.59 13.21
N GLN A 87 8.08 1.29 13.51
CA GLN A 87 9.26 0.51 13.83
C GLN A 87 9.68 -0.46 12.72
N ILE A 88 9.20 -0.27 11.49
CA ILE A 88 9.65 -1.07 10.35
C ILE A 88 11.17 -0.94 10.21
N ASP A 89 11.86 -2.08 10.16
CA ASP A 89 13.28 -2.13 9.84
C ASP A 89 13.47 -2.20 8.32
N PHE A 90 13.98 -1.14 7.73
CA PHE A 90 14.25 -1.08 6.28
C PHE A 90 15.56 -1.78 5.91
N GLY A 91 16.51 -1.92 6.85
CA GLY A 91 17.80 -2.56 6.60
C GLY A 91 18.54 -1.93 5.41
N SER A 92 19.01 -2.75 4.49
CA SER A 92 19.68 -2.32 3.25
C SER A 92 18.76 -2.34 2.02
N THR A 93 17.44 -2.44 2.22
CA THR A 93 16.48 -2.47 1.11
C THR A 93 16.30 -1.09 0.47
N ALA A 94 15.87 -1.05 -0.79
CA ALA A 94 15.47 0.21 -1.44
C ALA A 94 14.19 0.79 -0.84
N GLY A 95 13.40 -0.03 -0.17
CA GLY A 95 12.16 0.32 0.50
C GLY A 95 11.35 -0.92 0.88
N VAL A 96 10.18 -0.71 1.44
CA VAL A 96 9.24 -1.77 1.84
C VAL A 96 7.90 -1.53 1.15
N VAL A 97 7.32 -2.58 0.60
CA VAL A 97 6.02 -2.56 -0.09
C VAL A 97 5.07 -3.51 0.62
N LEU A 98 3.91 -2.98 0.99
CA LEU A 98 2.76 -3.75 1.45
C LEU A 98 1.74 -3.87 0.31
N ALA A 99 1.45 -5.07 -0.13
CA ALA A 99 0.40 -5.35 -1.09
C ALA A 99 -0.79 -6.02 -0.41
N LEU A 100 -1.97 -5.44 -0.57
CA LEU A 100 -3.22 -5.91 0.02
C LEU A 100 -4.14 -6.38 -1.11
N HIS A 101 -4.30 -7.69 -1.27
CA HIS A 101 -5.20 -8.29 -2.23
C HIS A 101 -6.62 -8.35 -1.69
N GLY A 102 -7.60 -8.01 -2.54
CA GLY A 102 -9.01 -8.08 -2.18
C GLY A 102 -9.44 -7.03 -1.13
N PHE A 103 -8.81 -5.86 -1.10
CA PHE A 103 -9.09 -4.83 -0.09
C PHE A 103 -10.54 -4.32 -0.10
N HIS A 104 -11.25 -4.46 -1.22
CA HIS A 104 -12.69 -4.17 -1.27
C HIS A 104 -13.51 -4.97 -0.25
N THR A 105 -13.06 -6.17 0.12
CA THR A 105 -13.73 -6.98 1.16
C THR A 105 -13.60 -6.36 2.55
N VAL A 106 -12.47 -5.71 2.82
CA VAL A 106 -12.25 -4.98 4.07
C VAL A 106 -13.16 -3.76 4.12
N GLU A 107 -13.22 -2.99 3.04
CA GLU A 107 -14.10 -1.83 2.92
C GLU A 107 -15.58 -2.20 3.09
N GLN A 108 -16.01 -3.32 2.49
CA GLN A 108 -17.39 -3.79 2.58
C GLN A 108 -17.76 -4.28 3.98
N ARG A 109 -16.87 -5.00 4.67
CA ARG A 109 -17.12 -5.61 5.97
C ARG A 109 -16.88 -4.63 7.12
N PHE A 110 -15.87 -3.78 7.01
CA PHE A 110 -15.37 -2.91 8.07
C PHE A 110 -15.01 -1.53 7.52
N PRO A 111 -15.96 -0.75 6.96
CA PRO A 111 -15.65 0.49 6.25
C PRO A 111 -14.91 1.53 7.10
N GLU A 112 -15.27 1.68 8.38
CA GLU A 112 -14.59 2.61 9.29
C GLU A 112 -13.16 2.14 9.59
N THR A 113 -12.98 0.86 9.85
CA THR A 113 -11.66 0.27 10.09
C THR A 113 -10.80 0.36 8.84
N ALA A 114 -11.33 0.09 7.65
CA ALA A 114 -10.63 0.25 6.39
C ALA A 114 -10.09 1.66 6.22
N HIS A 115 -10.91 2.67 6.51
CA HIS A 115 -10.51 4.08 6.44
C HIS A 115 -9.43 4.41 7.47
N HIS A 116 -9.56 3.96 8.70
CA HIS A 116 -8.54 4.16 9.74
C HIS A 116 -7.21 3.49 9.39
N ILE A 117 -7.23 2.25 8.88
CA ILE A 117 -6.04 1.53 8.41
C ILE A 117 -5.32 2.35 7.35
N LEU A 118 -6.02 2.85 6.34
CA LEU A 118 -5.43 3.62 5.26
C LEU A 118 -4.84 4.95 5.74
N ASN A 119 -5.48 5.63 6.69
CA ASN A 119 -4.92 6.84 7.31
C ASN A 119 -3.64 6.53 8.08
N ILE A 120 -3.61 5.45 8.87
CA ILE A 120 -2.42 5.01 9.59
C ILE A 120 -1.28 4.68 8.62
N LEU A 121 -1.57 3.97 7.53
CA LEU A 121 -0.59 3.68 6.49
C LEU A 121 -0.04 4.97 5.86
N ALA A 122 -0.91 5.89 5.46
CA ALA A 122 -0.52 7.16 4.87
C ALA A 122 0.37 8.00 5.80
N ASP A 123 0.03 8.07 7.08
CA ASP A 123 0.80 8.83 8.07
C ASP A 123 2.18 8.21 8.30
N ASN A 124 2.26 6.89 8.45
CA ASN A 124 3.54 6.19 8.60
C ASN A 124 4.42 6.30 7.34
N GLN A 125 3.84 6.19 6.16
CA GLN A 125 4.54 6.37 4.89
C GLN A 125 5.17 7.75 4.78
N ARG A 126 4.42 8.80 5.18
CA ARG A 126 4.92 10.18 5.21
C ARG A 126 6.06 10.35 6.21
N GLN A 127 5.92 9.79 7.41
CA GLN A 127 6.96 9.87 8.44
C GLN A 127 8.25 9.18 7.98
N HIS A 128 8.15 7.97 7.44
CA HIS A 128 9.31 7.24 6.90
C HIS A 128 9.97 8.00 5.75
N LEU A 129 9.18 8.57 4.84
CA LEU A 129 9.70 9.32 3.69
C LEU A 129 10.50 10.56 4.13
N LEU A 130 10.08 11.23 5.22
CA LEU A 130 10.83 12.34 5.81
C LEU A 130 12.20 11.92 6.37
N LEU A 131 12.33 10.66 6.76
CA LEU A 131 13.60 10.06 7.21
C LEU A 131 14.45 9.51 6.05
N GLY A 132 13.94 9.52 4.83
CA GLY A 132 14.59 8.97 3.64
C GLY A 132 14.24 7.51 3.36
N ASP A 133 13.35 6.91 4.15
CA ASP A 133 12.88 5.54 3.98
C ASP A 133 11.61 5.50 3.13
N ARG A 134 11.49 4.49 2.27
CA ARG A 134 10.39 4.35 1.32
C ARG A 134 9.46 3.24 1.76
N PHE A 135 8.27 3.61 2.23
CA PHE A 135 7.19 2.68 2.53
C PHE A 135 6.01 2.94 1.59
N LEU A 136 5.49 1.90 0.97
CA LEU A 136 4.50 1.96 -0.10
C LEU A 136 3.40 0.93 0.13
N THR A 137 2.14 1.28 -0.15
CA THR A 137 1.00 0.37 -0.11
C THR A 137 0.33 0.27 -1.47
N LEU A 138 0.15 -0.95 -1.95
CA LEU A 138 -0.56 -1.27 -3.18
C LEU A 138 -1.84 -2.04 -2.84
N LEU A 139 -2.99 -1.50 -3.22
CA LEU A 139 -4.30 -2.09 -2.93
C LEU A 139 -4.88 -2.73 -4.19
N GLN A 140 -5.13 -4.03 -4.17
CA GLN A 140 -5.91 -4.67 -5.23
C GLN A 140 -7.38 -4.73 -4.84
N SER A 141 -8.25 -4.39 -5.77
CA SER A 141 -9.69 -4.39 -5.58
C SER A 141 -10.43 -4.91 -6.81
N ASN A 142 -11.43 -5.75 -6.59
CA ASN A 142 -12.38 -6.14 -7.63
C ASN A 142 -13.48 -5.08 -7.84
N ASP A 143 -13.56 -4.07 -6.98
CA ASP A 143 -14.45 -2.93 -7.15
C ASP A 143 -13.75 -1.84 -7.97
N PRO A 144 -14.22 -1.52 -9.19
CA PRO A 144 -13.61 -0.50 -10.04
C PRO A 144 -13.80 0.94 -9.52
N HIS A 145 -14.61 1.11 -8.49
CA HIS A 145 -14.93 2.42 -7.89
C HIS A 145 -14.45 2.53 -6.43
N LEU A 146 -13.49 1.71 -6.03
CA LEU A 146 -12.98 1.73 -4.65
C LEU A 146 -12.44 3.09 -4.23
N ASP A 147 -11.81 3.84 -5.13
CA ASP A 147 -11.31 5.20 -4.89
C ASP A 147 -12.39 6.16 -4.39
N GLN A 148 -13.61 6.07 -4.94
CA GLN A 148 -14.75 6.90 -4.55
C GLN A 148 -15.27 6.52 -3.15
N LYS A 149 -15.23 5.24 -2.79
CA LYS A 149 -15.65 4.74 -1.48
C LYS A 149 -14.65 5.08 -0.38
N ILE A 150 -13.37 4.97 -0.67
CA ILE A 150 -12.29 5.33 0.26
C ILE A 150 -12.28 6.84 0.52
N GLY A 151 -12.42 7.67 -0.52
CA GLY A 151 -12.33 9.12 -0.42
C GLY A 151 -10.95 9.60 0.03
N LEU A 152 -10.92 10.62 0.89
CA LEU A 152 -9.66 11.22 1.37
C LEU A 152 -9.00 10.35 2.44
N VAL A 153 -7.72 10.07 2.22
CA VAL A 153 -6.84 9.34 3.12
C VAL A 153 -5.53 10.10 3.26
N GLY A 154 -5.18 10.49 4.48
CA GLY A 154 -3.96 11.24 4.72
C GLY A 154 -3.89 12.58 3.97
N GLY A 155 -5.03 13.14 3.60
CA GLY A 155 -5.15 14.40 2.89
C GLY A 155 -5.16 14.30 1.36
N PHE A 156 -5.18 13.10 0.79
CA PHE A 156 -5.29 12.86 -0.66
C PHE A 156 -6.24 11.68 -0.94
N THR A 157 -6.74 11.58 -2.17
CA THR A 157 -7.49 10.40 -2.62
C THR A 157 -6.52 9.43 -3.30
N PRO A 158 -6.44 8.17 -2.87
CA PRO A 158 -5.65 7.14 -3.57
C PRO A 158 -6.06 7.04 -5.03
N ILE A 159 -5.08 6.88 -5.91
CA ILE A 159 -5.28 6.84 -7.36
C ILE A 159 -5.09 5.43 -7.90
N TRP A 160 -5.74 5.13 -9.00
CA TRP A 160 -5.48 3.95 -9.79
C TRP A 160 -4.12 4.06 -10.48
N ASN A 161 -3.43 2.94 -10.62
CA ASN A 161 -2.18 2.89 -11.37
C ASN A 161 -2.40 3.35 -12.83
N HIS A 162 -1.35 3.77 -13.51
CA HIS A 162 -1.46 4.40 -14.82
C HIS A 162 -2.00 3.47 -15.93
N ARG A 163 -1.90 2.14 -15.78
CA ARG A 163 -2.44 1.16 -16.74
C ARG A 163 -3.96 0.96 -16.59
N GLU A 164 -4.52 1.40 -15.47
CA GLU A 164 -5.94 1.26 -15.13
C GLU A 164 -6.56 2.62 -14.74
N TRP A 165 -6.01 3.70 -15.29
CA TRP A 165 -6.39 5.06 -14.94
C TRP A 165 -7.81 5.42 -15.35
N LEU A 166 -8.20 5.05 -16.58
CA LEU A 166 -9.52 5.35 -17.10
C LEU A 166 -10.56 4.33 -16.58
N ASN A 167 -11.80 4.76 -16.40
CA ASN A 167 -12.89 3.87 -16.02
C ASN A 167 -13.02 2.67 -16.97
N ALA A 168 -12.88 2.92 -18.29
CA ALA A 168 -12.93 1.88 -19.31
C ALA A 168 -11.85 0.79 -19.11
N ASP A 169 -10.68 1.14 -18.58
CA ASP A 169 -9.60 0.17 -18.31
C ASP A 169 -9.96 -0.78 -17.16
N ARG A 170 -10.81 -0.33 -16.23
CA ARG A 170 -11.24 -1.09 -15.07
C ARG A 170 -12.54 -1.88 -15.29
N GLU A 171 -13.45 -1.36 -16.09
CA GLU A 171 -14.76 -1.94 -16.35
C GLU A 171 -14.76 -2.97 -17.50
N GLY A 172 -13.78 -2.88 -18.40
CA GLY A 172 -13.70 -3.68 -19.63
C GLY A 172 -13.22 -5.13 -19.48
N SER A 173 -13.09 -5.64 -18.27
CA SER A 173 -12.63 -7.02 -18.01
C SER A 173 -13.76 -7.81 -17.35
N GLY A 174 -14.82 -8.06 -18.11
CA GLY A 174 -15.84 -9.05 -17.78
C GLY A 174 -15.43 -10.43 -18.30
#